data_1a662a88b2d799adb7fb6e1a37ef7fe2
#
_entry.id   1a662a88b2d799adb7fb6e1a37ef7fe2
#
_cell.length_a   1.000
_cell.length_b   1.000
_cell.length_c   1.000
_cell.angle_alpha   90.00
_cell.angle_beta   90.00
_cell.angle_gamma   90.00
#
_symmetry.space_group_name_H-M   'P 1'
#
loop_
_entity.id
_entity.type
_entity.pdbx_description
1 polymer ?
#
loop_
_entity_poly.entity_id
_entity_poly.type
_entity_poly.pdbx_seq_one_letter_code
_entity_poly.pdbx_strand_id
1 'polypeptide(L)'
;MSMTEEQRRARYGGPLVTPRAARLLAVAVSVVFIAVVVVVGLRFADQPVKGNLVTYEHVAPDRIAVTFTVSMRPHTEASCTIQAMNAGAAQVGFVDVPIPPQGQRISRHRVEIATQGEAVSAEILTCTRR
;
A
#
# COMPACT_ATOMS: atom_id res chain seq x y z
N MET A 1 -23.83 -3.31 -46.43
CA MET A 1 -24.72 -2.13 -46.47
C MET A 1 -24.63 -1.40 -45.14
N SER A 2 -24.23 -0.13 -45.19
CA SER A 2 -24.26 0.70 -43.99
C SER A 2 -25.68 1.14 -43.68
N MET A 3 -26.15 0.89 -42.47
CA MET A 3 -27.42 1.40 -42.01
C MET A 3 -27.37 2.92 -41.87
N THR A 4 -28.40 3.62 -42.37
CA THR A 4 -28.50 5.04 -42.13
C THR A 4 -28.85 5.32 -40.65
N GLU A 5 -28.52 6.50 -40.18
CA GLU A 5 -28.81 6.85 -38.78
C GLU A 5 -30.31 6.77 -38.46
N GLU A 6 -31.17 7.10 -39.42
CA GLU A 6 -32.61 6.95 -39.24
C GLU A 6 -33.05 5.50 -39.06
N GLN A 7 -32.49 4.57 -39.82
CA GLN A 7 -32.77 3.15 -39.69
C GLN A 7 -32.29 2.59 -38.35
N ARG A 8 -31.18 3.09 -37.86
CA ARG A 8 -30.67 2.73 -36.56
C ARG A 8 -31.54 3.23 -35.44
N ARG A 9 -32.02 4.48 -35.52
CA ARG A 9 -32.95 5.03 -34.53
C ARG A 9 -34.29 4.28 -34.50
N ALA A 10 -34.78 3.88 -35.66
CA ALA A 10 -36.02 3.13 -35.75
C ALA A 10 -35.92 1.74 -35.14
N ARG A 11 -34.74 1.12 -35.20
CA ARG A 11 -34.52 -0.24 -34.75
C ARG A 11 -34.10 -0.34 -33.27
N TYR A 12 -33.29 0.60 -32.81
CA TYR A 12 -32.71 0.56 -31.45
C TYR A 12 -33.17 1.68 -30.54
N GLY A 13 -34.12 2.50 -30.99
CA GLY A 13 -34.58 3.68 -30.29
C GLY A 13 -33.62 4.85 -30.45
N GLY A 14 -34.10 6.05 -30.16
CA GLY A 14 -33.29 7.28 -30.20
C GLY A 14 -32.34 7.35 -29.00
N PRO A 15 -31.35 8.26 -29.04
CA PRO A 15 -30.49 8.48 -27.91
C PRO A 15 -31.28 8.94 -26.69
N LEU A 16 -31.09 8.27 -25.57
CA LEU A 16 -31.78 8.57 -24.30
C LEU A 16 -31.38 9.97 -23.77
N VAL A 17 -30.27 10.50 -24.24
CA VAL A 17 -29.69 11.76 -23.75
C VAL A 17 -29.36 12.65 -24.94
N THR A 18 -29.63 13.94 -24.83
CA THR A 18 -29.27 14.92 -25.87
C THR A 18 -27.75 15.01 -26.00
N PRO A 19 -27.22 15.41 -27.20
CA PRO A 19 -25.75 15.54 -27.35
C PRO A 19 -25.11 16.51 -26.35
N ARG A 20 -25.82 17.56 -25.98
CA ARG A 20 -25.32 18.49 -24.94
C ARG A 20 -25.27 17.85 -23.57
N ALA A 21 -26.33 17.13 -23.18
CA ALA A 21 -26.39 16.43 -21.92
C ALA A 21 -25.35 15.30 -21.86
N ALA A 22 -25.14 14.60 -22.99
CA ALA A 22 -24.09 13.57 -23.07
C ALA A 22 -22.67 14.15 -22.85
N ARG A 23 -22.40 15.34 -23.43
CA ARG A 23 -21.10 16.01 -23.20
C ARG A 23 -20.94 16.45 -21.75
N LEU A 24 -21.98 17.05 -21.17
CA LEU A 24 -21.94 17.45 -19.77
C LEU A 24 -21.75 16.29 -18.85
N LEU A 25 -22.44 15.18 -19.13
CA LEU A 25 -22.29 13.95 -18.35
C LEU A 25 -20.87 13.39 -18.47
N ALA A 26 -20.30 13.33 -19.67
CA ALA A 26 -18.94 12.87 -19.90
C ALA A 26 -17.92 13.72 -19.17
N VAL A 27 -18.06 15.04 -19.21
CA VAL A 27 -17.19 15.97 -18.49
C VAL A 27 -17.32 15.75 -16.97
N ALA A 28 -18.55 15.66 -16.47
CA ALA A 28 -18.79 15.43 -15.04
C ALA A 28 -18.15 14.13 -14.54
N VAL A 29 -18.35 13.03 -15.28
CA VAL A 29 -17.75 11.73 -14.95
C VAL A 29 -16.22 11.82 -14.99
N SER A 30 -15.65 12.48 -15.99
CA SER A 30 -14.19 12.65 -16.11
C SER A 30 -13.62 13.44 -14.94
N VAL A 31 -14.28 14.53 -14.55
CA VAL A 31 -13.85 15.37 -13.42
C VAL A 31 -13.89 14.57 -12.12
N VAL A 32 -14.97 13.82 -11.87
CA VAL A 32 -15.10 12.97 -10.69
C VAL A 32 -14.02 11.91 -10.68
N PHE A 33 -13.76 11.26 -11.81
CA PHE A 33 -12.72 10.23 -11.92
C PHE A 33 -11.33 10.79 -11.62
N ILE A 34 -10.99 11.95 -12.20
CA ILE A 34 -9.70 12.61 -11.95
C ILE A 34 -9.60 12.99 -10.46
N ALA A 35 -10.65 13.53 -9.87
CA ALA A 35 -10.67 13.89 -8.45
C ALA A 35 -10.42 12.66 -7.56
N VAL A 36 -11.05 11.53 -7.86
CA VAL A 36 -10.85 10.28 -7.11
C VAL A 36 -9.41 9.79 -7.25
N VAL A 37 -8.86 9.79 -8.47
CA VAL A 37 -7.47 9.36 -8.71
C VAL A 37 -6.49 10.25 -7.96
N VAL A 38 -6.69 11.57 -7.96
CA VAL A 38 -5.82 12.51 -7.23
C VAL A 38 -5.90 12.26 -5.73
N VAL A 39 -7.10 12.13 -5.18
CA VAL A 39 -7.29 11.88 -3.73
C VAL A 39 -6.63 10.57 -3.32
N VAL A 40 -6.85 9.49 -4.08
CA VAL A 40 -6.23 8.19 -3.80
C VAL A 40 -4.71 8.29 -3.92
N GLY A 41 -4.20 8.94 -4.97
CA GLY A 41 -2.77 9.13 -5.17
C GLY A 41 -2.11 9.90 -4.02
N LEU A 42 -2.74 10.98 -3.56
CA LEU A 42 -2.24 11.75 -2.43
C LEU A 42 -2.25 10.94 -1.13
N ARG A 43 -3.27 10.12 -0.92
CA ARG A 43 -3.33 9.24 0.27
C ARG A 43 -2.21 8.21 0.28
N PHE A 44 -1.89 7.63 -0.87
CA PHE A 44 -0.78 6.67 -0.96
C PHE A 44 0.59 7.35 -0.92
N ALA A 45 0.73 8.54 -1.49
CA ALA A 45 1.98 9.28 -1.47
C ALA A 45 2.32 9.84 -0.09
N ASP A 46 1.30 10.14 0.71
CA ASP A 46 1.47 10.75 2.03
C ASP A 46 1.52 9.70 3.15
N GLN A 47 2.26 8.62 2.92
CA GLN A 47 2.55 7.66 3.98
C GLN A 47 3.52 8.28 4.97
N PRO A 48 3.09 8.56 6.22
CA PRO A 48 3.93 9.26 7.19
C PRO A 48 5.12 8.43 7.65
N VAL A 49 5.05 7.11 7.54
CA VAL A 49 6.10 6.19 7.96
C VAL A 49 6.27 5.12 6.89
N LYS A 50 7.52 4.92 6.45
CA LYS A 50 7.88 3.86 5.50
C LYS A 50 8.97 2.98 6.11
N GLY A 51 8.73 1.68 6.13
CA GLY A 51 9.71 0.71 6.58
C GLY A 51 10.24 -0.10 5.40
N ASN A 52 11.55 -0.27 5.36
CA ASN A 52 12.23 -1.09 4.35
C ASN A 52 13.10 -2.13 5.03
N LEU A 53 12.91 -3.39 4.66
CA LEU A 53 13.76 -4.47 5.13
C LEU A 53 15.12 -4.38 4.44
N VAL A 54 16.20 -4.39 5.24
CA VAL A 54 17.56 -4.37 4.71
C VAL A 54 18.11 -5.79 4.61
N THR A 55 18.08 -6.53 5.72
CA THR A 55 18.61 -7.88 5.77
C THR A 55 18.02 -8.63 6.98
N TYR A 56 18.15 -9.93 6.95
CA TYR A 56 17.83 -10.78 8.10
C TYR A 56 18.90 -11.85 8.25
N GLU A 57 19.14 -12.27 9.48
CA GLU A 57 20.15 -13.27 9.83
C GLU A 57 19.57 -14.31 10.78
N HIS A 58 19.92 -15.56 10.57
CA HIS A 58 19.56 -16.62 11.49
C HIS A 58 20.55 -16.62 12.66
N VAL A 59 20.06 -16.19 13.82
CA VAL A 59 20.90 -16.12 15.03
C VAL A 59 20.86 -17.44 15.79
N ALA A 60 19.70 -18.10 15.78
CA ALA A 60 19.47 -19.38 16.46
C ALA A 60 18.37 -20.15 15.72
N PRO A 61 18.15 -21.45 15.96
CA PRO A 61 17.07 -22.19 15.30
C PRO A 61 15.67 -21.63 15.55
N ASP A 62 15.49 -20.91 16.67
CA ASP A 62 14.22 -20.33 17.08
C ASP A 62 14.23 -18.80 17.07
N ARG A 63 15.25 -18.17 16.49
CA ARG A 63 15.38 -16.71 16.44
C ARG A 63 15.95 -16.25 15.12
N ILE A 64 15.38 -15.15 14.64
CA ILE A 64 15.86 -14.47 13.45
C ILE A 64 16.07 -12.99 13.79
N ALA A 65 17.23 -12.46 13.44
CA ALA A 65 17.52 -11.05 13.60
C ALA A 65 17.21 -10.32 12.30
N VAL A 66 16.44 -9.25 12.39
CA VAL A 66 16.00 -8.48 11.25
C VAL A 66 16.54 -7.07 11.38
N THR A 67 17.21 -6.59 10.34
CA THR A 67 17.67 -5.21 10.22
C THR A 67 16.80 -4.50 9.19
N PHE A 68 16.22 -3.39 9.59
CA PHE A 68 15.34 -2.61 8.74
C PHE A 68 15.60 -1.12 8.92
N THR A 69 15.21 -0.34 7.93
CA THR A 69 15.26 1.12 7.98
C THR A 69 13.85 1.68 8.01
N VAL A 70 13.67 2.74 8.78
CA VAL A 70 12.40 3.45 8.86
C VAL A 70 12.64 4.88 8.39
N SER A 71 11.82 5.30 7.44
CA SER A 71 11.80 6.68 6.94
C SER A 71 10.53 7.35 7.47
N MET A 72 10.72 8.38 8.28
CA MET A 72 9.61 9.15 8.86
C MET A 72 10.07 10.57 9.15
N ARG A 73 9.13 11.47 9.41
CA ARG A 73 9.46 12.82 9.81
C ARG A 73 10.23 12.83 11.14
N PRO A 74 11.22 13.70 11.31
CA PRO A 74 11.94 13.82 12.58
C PRO A 74 10.98 14.10 13.74
N HIS A 75 11.33 13.60 14.92
CA HIS A 75 10.56 13.78 16.17
C HIS A 75 9.14 13.18 16.13
N THR A 76 8.93 12.13 15.31
CA THR A 76 7.68 11.39 15.23
C THR A 76 7.88 10.01 15.82
N GLU A 77 6.91 9.55 16.61
CA GLU A 77 6.86 8.18 17.11
C GLU A 77 6.14 7.28 16.12
N ALA A 78 6.62 6.06 15.97
CA ALA A 78 6.02 5.08 15.07
C ALA A 78 6.09 3.68 15.69
N SER A 79 5.37 2.74 15.07
CA SER A 79 5.41 1.34 15.42
C SER A 79 5.40 0.52 14.14
N CYS A 80 6.33 -0.41 14.02
CA CYS A 80 6.42 -1.32 12.89
C CYS A 80 6.13 -2.74 13.33
N THR A 81 5.29 -3.45 12.58
CA THR A 81 5.01 -4.86 12.78
C THR A 81 5.78 -5.66 11.74
N ILE A 82 6.59 -6.59 12.21
CA ILE A 82 7.45 -7.43 11.38
C ILE A 82 7.09 -8.89 11.64
N GLN A 83 6.93 -9.67 10.59
CA GLN A 83 6.66 -11.10 10.69
C GLN A 83 7.82 -11.91 10.14
N ALA A 84 8.00 -13.10 10.70
CA ALA A 84 8.90 -14.11 10.18
C ALA A 84 8.10 -15.28 9.61
N MET A 85 8.57 -15.82 8.49
CA MET A 85 7.89 -16.89 7.77
C MET A 85 8.80 -18.09 7.59
N ASN A 86 8.21 -19.29 7.55
CA ASN A 86 8.92 -20.52 7.24
C ASN A 86 8.98 -20.79 5.73
N ALA A 87 9.57 -21.92 5.33
CA ALA A 87 9.67 -22.29 3.92
C ALA A 87 8.32 -22.46 3.21
N GLY A 88 7.25 -22.75 3.95
CA GLY A 88 5.90 -22.83 3.43
C GLY A 88 5.15 -21.51 3.42
N ALA A 89 5.83 -20.39 3.64
CA ALA A 89 5.26 -19.05 3.74
C ALA A 89 4.22 -18.88 4.86
N ALA A 90 4.30 -19.73 5.89
CA ALA A 90 3.47 -19.60 7.09
C ALA A 90 4.16 -18.71 8.11
N GLN A 91 3.39 -17.89 8.80
CA GLN A 91 3.91 -17.04 9.86
C GLN A 91 4.33 -17.89 11.07
N VAL A 92 5.60 -17.83 11.44
CA VAL A 92 6.13 -18.53 12.60
C VAL A 92 6.53 -17.60 13.74
N GLY A 93 6.45 -16.30 13.53
CA GLY A 93 6.72 -15.31 14.56
C GLY A 93 6.38 -13.91 14.07
N PHE A 94 6.11 -13.01 15.01
CA PHE A 94 5.94 -11.60 14.71
C PHE A 94 6.33 -10.76 15.92
N VAL A 95 6.64 -9.50 15.66
CA VAL A 95 6.97 -8.54 16.71
C VAL A 95 6.50 -7.14 16.31
N ASP A 96 6.00 -6.41 17.27
CA ASP A 96 5.74 -4.98 17.15
C ASP A 96 6.91 -4.21 17.74
N VAL A 97 7.59 -3.44 16.89
CA VAL A 97 8.78 -2.67 17.29
C VAL A 97 8.38 -1.21 17.45
N PRO A 98 8.42 -0.67 18.67
CA PRO A 98 8.24 0.77 18.84
C PRO A 98 9.46 1.51 18.33
N ILE A 99 9.23 2.53 17.51
CA ILE A 99 10.29 3.39 16.99
C ILE A 99 10.22 4.72 17.73
N PRO A 100 11.21 5.02 18.59
CA PRO A 100 11.22 6.29 19.33
C PRO A 100 11.45 7.47 18.39
N PRO A 101 11.11 8.69 18.82
CA PRO A 101 11.39 9.87 18.02
C PRO A 101 12.88 9.98 17.73
N GLN A 102 13.21 10.20 16.46
CA GLN A 102 14.58 10.35 15.98
C GLN A 102 14.79 11.76 15.46
N GLY A 103 16.02 12.27 15.59
CA GLY A 103 16.41 13.54 14.98
C GLY A 103 16.71 13.45 13.49
N GLN A 104 16.58 12.28 12.90
CA GLN A 104 16.89 12.00 11.50
C GLN A 104 15.68 11.43 10.79
N ARG A 105 15.57 11.67 9.48
CA ARG A 105 14.50 11.13 8.65
C ARG A 105 14.57 9.64 8.49
N ILE A 106 15.79 9.10 8.38
CA ILE A 106 16.03 7.67 8.16
C ILE A 106 16.77 7.12 9.35
N SER A 107 16.24 6.07 9.96
CA SER A 107 16.89 5.38 11.07
C SER A 107 16.96 3.90 10.78
N ARG A 108 18.05 3.27 11.21
CA ARG A 108 18.26 1.83 11.07
C ARG A 108 18.01 1.17 12.41
N HIS A 109 17.27 0.08 12.40
CA HIS A 109 16.91 -0.67 13.60
C HIS A 109 17.18 -2.14 13.39
N ARG A 110 17.56 -2.81 14.47
CA ARG A 110 17.73 -4.26 14.48
C ARG A 110 16.86 -4.84 15.59
N VAL A 111 16.15 -5.91 15.28
CA VAL A 111 15.30 -6.60 16.23
C VAL A 111 15.45 -8.12 16.06
N GLU A 112 15.39 -8.85 17.16
CA GLU A 112 15.34 -10.30 17.15
C GLU A 112 13.90 -10.76 17.32
N ILE A 113 13.47 -11.70 16.50
CA ILE A 113 12.13 -12.27 16.54
C ILE A 113 12.24 -13.72 17.00
N ALA A 114 11.56 -14.04 18.09
CA ALA A 114 11.41 -15.43 18.51
C ALA A 114 10.41 -16.13 17.62
N THR A 115 10.77 -17.29 17.09
CA THR A 115 9.95 -18.03 16.13
C THR A 115 9.59 -19.41 16.66
N GLN A 116 8.44 -19.91 16.23
CA GLN A 116 8.00 -21.28 16.51
C GLN A 116 8.39 -22.19 15.35
N GLY A 117 9.68 -22.45 15.22
CA GLY A 117 10.25 -23.21 14.13
C GLY A 117 11.26 -22.40 13.36
N GLU A 118 11.84 -23.01 12.34
CA GLU A 118 12.87 -22.38 11.52
C GLU A 118 12.26 -21.34 10.57
N ALA A 119 12.60 -20.07 10.75
CA ALA A 119 12.20 -19.00 9.84
C ALA A 119 13.22 -18.91 8.71
N VAL A 120 12.73 -18.80 7.47
CA VAL A 120 13.59 -18.64 6.29
C VAL A 120 13.57 -17.21 5.76
N SER A 121 12.55 -16.42 6.11
CA SER A 121 12.42 -15.03 5.67
C SER A 121 11.68 -14.20 6.70
N ALA A 122 11.79 -12.90 6.53
CA ALA A 122 11.05 -11.92 7.33
C ALA A 122 10.56 -10.80 6.43
N GLU A 123 9.44 -10.19 6.81
CA GLU A 123 8.91 -9.07 6.05
C GLU A 123 8.24 -8.06 7.00
N ILE A 124 8.25 -6.81 6.59
CA ILE A 124 7.55 -5.74 7.33
C ILE A 124 6.10 -5.73 6.86
N LEU A 125 5.17 -6.00 7.78
CA LEU A 125 3.75 -5.97 7.48
C LEU A 125 3.23 -4.55 7.35
N THR A 126 3.51 -3.73 8.33
CA THR A 126 3.05 -2.35 8.36
C THR A 126 3.88 -1.52 9.33
N CYS A 127 4.04 -0.25 9.01
CA CYS A 127 4.57 0.74 9.93
C CYS A 127 3.56 1.86 10.04
N THR A 128 3.15 2.18 11.27
CA THR A 128 2.16 3.22 11.52
C THR A 128 2.72 4.27 12.47
N ARG A 129 2.24 5.49 12.31
CA ARG A 129 2.53 6.59 13.21
C ARG A 129 1.73 6.39 14.50
N ARG A 130 2.39 6.58 15.61
CA ARG A 130 1.74 6.57 16.92
C ARG A 130 1.15 7.93 17.29
#